data_9cce77f8dcecd448ddb38f07e6faaca5
#
_entry.id   9cce77f8dcecd448ddb38f07e6faaca5
#
_cell.length_a   1.000
_cell.length_b   1.000
_cell.length_c   1.000
_cell.angle_alpha   90.00
_cell.angle_beta   90.00
_cell.angle_gamma   90.00
#
_symmetry.space_group_name_H-M   'P 1'
#
loop_
_entity.id
_entity.type
_entity.pdbx_description
1 polymer ?
#
loop_
_entity_poly.entity_id
_entity_poly.type
_entity_poly.pdbx_seq_one_letter_code
_entity_poly.pdbx_strand_id
1 'polypeptide(L)'
;MILLSFDIEEFDGPREHGVDYSLEEGMEVSVEGTNIILDILKSNDVKATLFCTANFATNAPEVMERILNEGHEVASHGVDHFKPNEGDFAKSKEILEKITASEIRGYRQPRMFPVNESEIKRVGYDYNSSLNPAFIPGRYMNLNTPRTYFKKDEIVQIPASVTPTIRFPLFWLSLHNLPEKIYHWMVRRTLKKDGYFTTYFHPWEFYELKDHPEFKMPFIIKRNSGQKMAERLDHLIGMLKNQNHNFITYSEFVDYIR
;
A
#
# COMPACT_ATOMS: atom_id res chain seq x y z
N MET A 1 14.61 2.50 9.32
CA MET A 1 13.94 1.35 8.65
C MET A 1 12.94 1.89 7.64
N ILE A 2 12.78 1.20 6.51
CA ILE A 2 11.84 1.56 5.44
C ILE A 2 10.85 0.42 5.27
N LEU A 3 9.58 0.76 5.35
CA LEU A 3 8.46 -0.15 5.12
C LEU A 3 7.75 0.28 3.83
N LEU A 4 8.14 -0.32 2.71
CA LEU A 4 7.39 -0.15 1.46
C LEU A 4 6.19 -1.10 1.46
N SER A 5 5.04 -0.60 1.04
CA SER A 5 3.88 -1.44 0.84
C SER A 5 3.13 -1.10 -0.44
N PHE A 6 2.39 -2.08 -0.92
CA PHE A 6 1.56 -1.95 -2.11
C PHE A 6 0.19 -2.54 -1.82
N ASP A 7 -0.85 -1.80 -2.16
CA ASP A 7 -2.22 -2.27 -2.06
C ASP A 7 -2.57 -2.96 -3.39
N ILE A 8 -2.43 -4.29 -3.40
CA ILE A 8 -2.60 -5.13 -4.57
C ILE A 8 -4.08 -5.51 -4.67
N GLU A 9 -4.76 -4.76 -5.49
CA GLU A 9 -6.20 -4.76 -5.63
C GLU A 9 -6.61 -4.78 -7.10
N GLU A 10 -7.80 -5.21 -7.40
CA GLU A 10 -8.43 -5.01 -8.70
C GLU A 10 -8.67 -3.51 -8.94
N PHE A 11 -8.22 -2.98 -10.08
CA PHE A 11 -8.40 -1.57 -10.41
C PHE A 11 -9.88 -1.27 -10.68
N ASP A 12 -10.47 -0.46 -9.82
CA ASP A 12 -11.89 -0.09 -9.87
C ASP A 12 -12.15 1.41 -10.11
N GLY A 13 -11.08 2.19 -10.28
CA GLY A 13 -11.16 3.64 -10.45
C GLY A 13 -12.17 4.13 -11.49
N PRO A 14 -12.30 3.52 -12.69
CA PRO A 14 -13.31 3.91 -13.67
C PRO A 14 -14.75 3.80 -13.16
N ARG A 15 -15.05 2.81 -12.32
CA ARG A 15 -16.41 2.65 -11.71
C ARG A 15 -16.79 3.82 -10.82
N GLU A 16 -15.84 4.42 -10.12
CA GLU A 16 -16.07 5.63 -9.31
C GLU A 16 -16.49 6.82 -10.15
N HIS A 17 -16.13 6.81 -11.43
CA HIS A 17 -16.47 7.85 -12.41
C HIS A 17 -17.62 7.47 -13.33
N GLY A 18 -18.39 6.42 -12.97
CA GLY A 18 -19.59 5.99 -13.68
C GLY A 18 -19.29 5.32 -15.03
N VAL A 19 -18.11 4.75 -15.19
CA VAL A 19 -17.75 3.91 -16.34
C VAL A 19 -18.19 2.49 -16.04
N ASP A 20 -18.85 1.84 -17.00
CA ASP A 20 -19.07 0.39 -16.94
C ASP A 20 -17.74 -0.30 -17.17
N TYR A 21 -17.22 -0.95 -16.16
CA TYR A 21 -15.86 -1.47 -16.11
C TYR A 21 -15.86 -2.84 -15.44
N SER A 22 -15.43 -3.85 -16.14
CA SER A 22 -15.47 -5.23 -15.68
C SER A 22 -14.37 -5.54 -14.66
N LEU A 23 -14.51 -6.64 -13.95
CA LEU A 23 -13.46 -7.15 -13.08
C LEU A 23 -12.23 -7.56 -13.91
N GLU A 24 -12.45 -8.16 -15.08
CA GLU A 24 -11.39 -8.62 -15.97
C GLU A 24 -10.50 -7.46 -16.44
N GLU A 25 -11.09 -6.36 -16.93
CA GLU A 25 -10.36 -5.13 -17.29
C GLU A 25 -9.56 -4.57 -16.11
N GLY A 26 -10.16 -4.54 -14.91
CA GLY A 26 -9.48 -4.10 -13.69
C GLY A 26 -8.31 -5.01 -13.30
N MET A 27 -8.44 -6.31 -13.51
CA MET A 27 -7.38 -7.27 -13.26
C MET A 27 -6.22 -7.13 -14.24
N GLU A 28 -6.46 -6.88 -15.53
CA GLU A 28 -5.39 -6.64 -16.51
C GLU A 28 -4.49 -5.46 -16.08
N VAL A 29 -5.09 -4.33 -15.73
CA VAL A 29 -4.36 -3.15 -15.24
C VAL A 29 -3.54 -3.47 -13.98
N SER A 30 -4.14 -4.18 -13.05
CA SER A 30 -3.49 -4.48 -11.77
C SER A 30 -2.40 -5.54 -11.88
N VAL A 31 -2.57 -6.54 -12.73
CA VAL A 31 -1.55 -7.57 -13.02
C VAL A 31 -0.33 -6.93 -13.68
N GLU A 32 -0.53 -6.09 -14.70
CA GLU A 32 0.57 -5.40 -15.38
C GLU A 32 1.32 -4.48 -14.40
N GLY A 33 0.60 -3.63 -13.66
CA GLY A 33 1.21 -2.73 -12.69
C GLY A 33 1.94 -3.46 -11.57
N THR A 34 1.40 -4.58 -11.08
CA THR A 34 2.06 -5.41 -10.06
C THR A 34 3.37 -6.01 -10.59
N ASN A 35 3.39 -6.49 -11.83
CA ASN A 35 4.61 -7.01 -12.44
C ASN A 35 5.70 -5.94 -12.57
N ILE A 36 5.34 -4.71 -12.95
CA ILE A 36 6.29 -3.58 -12.99
C ILE A 36 6.84 -3.28 -11.58
N ILE A 37 6.00 -3.28 -10.55
CA ILE A 37 6.42 -3.12 -9.16
C ILE A 37 7.43 -4.19 -8.76
N LEU A 38 7.13 -5.46 -9.04
CA LEU A 38 8.01 -6.58 -8.71
C LEU A 38 9.36 -6.49 -9.44
N ASP A 39 9.38 -6.05 -10.70
CA ASP A 39 10.62 -5.80 -11.45
C ASP A 39 11.48 -4.74 -10.77
N ILE A 40 10.88 -3.63 -10.30
CA ILE A 40 11.59 -2.57 -9.57
C ILE A 40 12.13 -3.09 -8.23
N LEU A 41 11.32 -3.81 -7.46
CA LEU A 41 11.75 -4.36 -6.17
C LEU A 41 12.90 -5.35 -6.36
N LYS A 42 12.81 -6.23 -7.35
CA LYS A 42 13.83 -7.21 -7.70
C LYS A 42 15.14 -6.55 -8.15
N SER A 43 15.07 -5.57 -9.06
CA SER A 43 16.25 -4.86 -9.55
C SER A 43 17.01 -4.11 -8.46
N ASN A 44 16.28 -3.67 -7.44
CA ASN A 44 16.85 -3.01 -6.28
C ASN A 44 17.21 -3.95 -5.12
N ASP A 45 16.91 -5.23 -5.21
CA ASP A 45 17.08 -6.20 -4.12
C ASP A 45 16.45 -5.72 -2.80
N VAL A 46 15.18 -5.34 -2.84
CA VAL A 46 14.41 -4.90 -1.67
C VAL A 46 13.12 -5.74 -1.51
N LYS A 47 12.76 -5.98 -0.26
CA LYS A 47 11.50 -6.63 0.10
C LYS A 47 10.46 -5.60 0.50
N ALA A 48 9.20 -5.96 0.30
CA ALA A 48 8.06 -5.11 0.61
C ALA A 48 6.90 -5.96 1.16
N THR A 49 5.90 -5.29 1.72
CA THR A 49 4.63 -5.92 2.11
C THR A 49 3.56 -5.60 1.07
N LEU A 50 2.95 -6.63 0.51
CA LEU A 50 1.89 -6.52 -0.47
C LEU A 50 0.55 -6.86 0.22
N PHE A 51 -0.28 -5.85 0.41
CA PHE A 51 -1.63 -6.00 0.94
C PHE A 51 -2.55 -6.40 -0.21
N CYS A 52 -2.86 -7.70 -0.30
CA CYS A 52 -3.62 -8.26 -1.40
C CYS A 52 -5.11 -8.40 -1.05
N THR A 53 -6.00 -8.02 -1.96
CA THR A 53 -7.40 -8.45 -1.88
C THR A 53 -7.48 -9.95 -2.17
N ALA A 54 -8.44 -10.63 -1.55
CA ALA A 54 -8.68 -12.04 -1.83
C ALA A 54 -9.14 -12.26 -3.29
N ASN A 55 -9.85 -11.29 -3.85
CA ASN A 55 -10.24 -11.30 -5.25
C ASN A 55 -9.04 -11.26 -6.19
N PHE A 56 -8.11 -10.32 -5.99
CA PHE A 56 -6.88 -10.28 -6.79
C PHE A 56 -6.10 -11.59 -6.66
N ALA A 57 -5.88 -12.06 -5.44
CA ALA A 57 -5.11 -13.25 -5.19
C ALA A 57 -5.71 -14.50 -5.85
N THR A 58 -7.05 -14.59 -5.90
CA THR A 58 -7.75 -15.72 -6.54
C THR A 58 -7.65 -15.66 -8.07
N ASN A 59 -7.69 -14.47 -8.66
CA ASN A 59 -7.77 -14.28 -10.11
C ASN A 59 -6.39 -14.06 -10.78
N ALA A 60 -5.30 -13.89 -10.01
CA ALA A 60 -3.94 -13.72 -10.51
C ALA A 60 -2.94 -14.70 -9.86
N PRO A 61 -3.15 -16.04 -9.95
CA PRO A 61 -2.32 -17.02 -9.26
C PRO A 61 -0.85 -16.97 -9.65
N GLU A 62 -0.52 -16.69 -10.90
CA GLU A 62 0.88 -16.58 -11.37
C GLU A 62 1.60 -15.38 -10.73
N VAL A 63 0.91 -14.25 -10.55
CA VAL A 63 1.46 -13.07 -9.87
C VAL A 63 1.64 -13.35 -8.37
N MET A 64 0.69 -14.04 -7.75
CA MET A 64 0.83 -14.46 -6.35
C MET A 64 2.01 -15.41 -6.14
N GLU A 65 2.20 -16.38 -7.03
CA GLU A 65 3.37 -17.26 -7.00
C GLU A 65 4.68 -16.46 -7.15
N ARG A 66 4.72 -15.47 -8.04
CA ARG A 66 5.86 -14.58 -8.21
C ARG A 66 6.16 -13.79 -6.94
N ILE A 67 5.15 -13.18 -6.31
CA ILE A 67 5.27 -12.44 -5.05
C ILE A 67 5.93 -13.30 -3.96
N LEU A 68 5.46 -14.53 -3.81
CA LEU A 68 5.97 -15.47 -2.81
C LEU A 68 7.40 -15.93 -3.14
N ASN A 69 7.68 -16.29 -4.38
CA ASN A 69 9.00 -16.75 -4.83
C ASN A 69 10.06 -15.65 -4.73
N GLU A 70 9.68 -14.39 -4.91
CA GLU A 70 10.57 -13.25 -4.72
C GLU A 70 10.72 -12.86 -3.23
N GLY A 71 10.02 -13.52 -2.30
CA GLY A 71 10.17 -13.41 -0.84
C GLY A 71 9.58 -12.13 -0.26
N HIS A 72 8.52 -11.61 -0.85
CA HIS A 72 7.75 -10.51 -0.28
C HIS A 72 6.74 -11.02 0.75
N GLU A 73 6.35 -10.15 1.68
CA GLU A 73 5.26 -10.42 2.60
C GLU A 73 3.91 -10.21 1.90
N VAL A 74 3.00 -11.18 2.06
CA VAL A 74 1.58 -11.00 1.73
C VAL A 74 0.81 -10.67 2.99
N ALA A 75 0.04 -9.61 2.96
CA ALA A 75 -0.90 -9.19 4.00
C ALA A 75 -2.30 -9.02 3.39
N SER A 76 -3.32 -8.93 4.22
CA SER A 76 -4.70 -8.84 3.76
C SER A 76 -5.13 -7.41 3.45
N HIS A 77 -5.77 -7.23 2.29
CA HIS A 77 -6.49 -6.00 1.90
C HIS A 77 -8.01 -6.22 1.79
N GLY A 78 -8.57 -7.12 2.61
CA GLY A 78 -9.97 -7.51 2.52
C GLY A 78 -10.25 -8.47 1.36
N VAL A 79 -11.54 -8.66 1.07
CA VAL A 79 -11.97 -9.54 -0.02
C VAL A 79 -12.07 -8.78 -1.34
N ASP A 80 -12.71 -7.62 -1.33
CA ASP A 80 -13.05 -6.81 -2.49
C ASP A 80 -12.72 -5.33 -2.20
N HIS A 81 -12.07 -4.65 -3.15
CA HIS A 81 -11.72 -3.25 -2.95
C HIS A 81 -12.93 -2.31 -3.19
N PHE A 82 -13.80 -2.64 -4.15
CA PHE A 82 -14.91 -1.77 -4.53
C PHE A 82 -16.01 -1.72 -3.47
N LYS A 83 -16.31 -2.88 -2.85
CA LYS A 83 -17.36 -3.01 -1.83
C LYS A 83 -16.84 -3.72 -0.58
N PRO A 84 -15.91 -3.10 0.16
CA PRO A 84 -15.38 -3.70 1.37
C PRO A 84 -16.47 -3.88 2.43
N ASN A 85 -16.45 -5.02 3.12
CA ASN A 85 -17.46 -5.42 4.08
C ASN A 85 -16.84 -5.74 5.44
N GLU A 86 -17.50 -5.43 6.56
CA GLU A 86 -16.98 -5.73 7.91
C GLU A 86 -16.74 -7.24 8.15
N GLY A 87 -17.48 -8.11 7.48
CA GLY A 87 -17.29 -9.58 7.55
C GLY A 87 -16.07 -10.11 6.80
N ASP A 88 -15.35 -9.26 6.09
CA ASP A 88 -14.30 -9.69 5.17
C ASP A 88 -12.98 -10.04 5.85
N PHE A 89 -12.76 -9.64 7.11
CA PHE A 89 -11.50 -9.91 7.84
C PHE A 89 -11.15 -11.40 7.90
N ALA A 90 -12.08 -12.23 8.38
CA ALA A 90 -11.84 -13.67 8.50
C ALA A 90 -11.78 -14.35 7.14
N LYS A 91 -12.69 -13.99 6.23
CA LYS A 91 -12.78 -14.60 4.90
C LYS A 91 -11.55 -14.29 4.06
N SER A 92 -11.07 -13.05 4.08
CA SER A 92 -9.85 -12.69 3.34
C SER A 92 -8.62 -13.38 3.90
N LYS A 93 -8.49 -13.48 5.23
CA LYS A 93 -7.40 -14.22 5.88
C LYS A 93 -7.39 -15.69 5.44
N GLU A 94 -8.53 -16.37 5.55
CA GLU A 94 -8.67 -17.79 5.17
C GLU A 94 -8.28 -18.03 3.70
N ILE A 95 -8.78 -17.21 2.77
CA ILE A 95 -8.47 -17.35 1.35
C ILE A 95 -6.98 -17.12 1.09
N LEU A 96 -6.39 -16.05 1.64
CA LEU A 96 -5.00 -15.72 1.44
C LEU A 96 -4.07 -16.78 2.07
N GLU A 97 -4.36 -17.26 3.28
CA GLU A 97 -3.58 -18.34 3.91
C GLU A 97 -3.61 -19.64 3.11
N LYS A 98 -4.76 -19.94 2.49
CA LYS A 98 -4.87 -21.11 1.60
C LYS A 98 -4.03 -20.95 0.33
N ILE A 99 -4.00 -19.75 -0.26
CA ILE A 99 -3.22 -19.45 -1.48
C ILE A 99 -1.73 -19.41 -1.19
N THR A 100 -1.33 -18.77 -0.08
CA THR A 100 0.09 -18.55 0.25
C THR A 100 0.72 -19.70 1.01
N ALA A 101 -0.08 -20.61 1.56
CA ALA A 101 0.34 -21.65 2.52
C ALA A 101 1.14 -21.07 3.72
N SER A 102 0.86 -19.83 4.10
CA SER A 102 1.56 -19.09 5.16
C SER A 102 0.58 -18.30 5.99
N GLU A 103 0.93 -17.99 7.23
CA GLU A 103 0.13 -17.16 8.11
C GLU A 103 0.05 -15.71 7.58
N ILE A 104 -1.16 -15.17 7.50
CA ILE A 104 -1.41 -13.77 7.15
C ILE A 104 -1.51 -12.95 8.44
N ARG A 105 -0.46 -12.20 8.74
CA ARG A 105 -0.29 -11.47 10.01
C ARG A 105 -0.84 -10.04 10.00
N GLY A 106 -0.97 -9.44 8.82
CA GLY A 106 -1.32 -8.03 8.67
C GLY A 106 -2.62 -7.78 7.94
N TYR A 107 -3.23 -6.64 8.29
CA TYR A 107 -4.45 -6.16 7.65
C TYR A 107 -4.34 -4.68 7.28
N ARG A 108 -4.87 -4.32 6.11
CA ARG A 108 -5.17 -2.95 5.69
C ARG A 108 -6.57 -2.89 5.10
N GLN A 109 -7.38 -1.98 5.62
CA GLN A 109 -8.74 -1.77 5.11
C GLN A 109 -8.71 -1.09 3.75
N PRO A 110 -9.42 -1.60 2.74
CA PRO A 110 -9.64 -0.89 1.49
C PRO A 110 -10.12 0.54 1.74
N ARG A 111 -9.59 1.49 0.92
CA ARG A 111 -9.94 2.92 1.01
C ARG A 111 -9.60 3.58 2.36
N MET A 112 -8.83 2.92 3.22
CA MET A 112 -8.53 3.40 4.58
C MET A 112 -9.80 3.74 5.39
N PHE A 113 -10.89 3.00 5.18
CA PHE A 113 -12.10 3.16 5.99
C PHE A 113 -11.83 2.76 7.45
N PRO A 114 -12.61 3.32 8.40
CA PRO A 114 -12.53 2.90 9.79
C PRO A 114 -12.74 1.40 9.95
N VAL A 115 -12.01 0.79 10.86
CA VAL A 115 -12.09 -0.65 11.17
C VAL A 115 -12.43 -0.87 12.62
N ASN A 116 -13.03 -2.02 12.90
CA ASN A 116 -13.22 -2.51 14.25
C ASN A 116 -11.98 -3.32 14.67
N GLU A 117 -11.08 -2.72 15.45
CA GLU A 117 -9.83 -3.36 15.87
C GLU A 117 -10.05 -4.61 16.71
N SER A 118 -11.14 -4.71 17.47
CA SER A 118 -11.47 -5.92 18.23
C SER A 118 -11.80 -7.11 17.30
N GLU A 119 -12.41 -6.87 16.16
CA GLU A 119 -12.64 -7.90 15.14
C GLU A 119 -11.33 -8.33 14.45
N ILE A 120 -10.45 -7.38 14.12
CA ILE A 120 -9.12 -7.69 13.57
C ILE A 120 -8.35 -8.59 14.53
N LYS A 121 -8.36 -8.27 15.83
CA LYS A 121 -7.75 -9.11 16.87
C LYS A 121 -8.41 -10.48 16.95
N ARG A 122 -9.75 -10.53 16.99
CA ARG A 122 -10.49 -11.80 17.07
C ARG A 122 -10.18 -12.76 15.94
N VAL A 123 -9.91 -12.22 14.76
CA VAL A 123 -9.51 -13.00 13.57
C VAL A 123 -8.04 -13.43 13.64
N GLY A 124 -7.23 -12.83 14.51
CA GLY A 124 -5.84 -13.21 14.73
C GLY A 124 -4.84 -12.49 13.82
N TYR A 125 -5.10 -11.24 13.48
CA TYR A 125 -4.08 -10.37 12.87
C TYR A 125 -3.18 -9.76 13.96
N ASP A 126 -1.90 -9.58 13.66
CA ASP A 126 -0.90 -8.97 14.53
C ASP A 126 -0.85 -7.45 14.43
N TYR A 127 -1.09 -6.94 13.22
CA TYR A 127 -1.02 -5.51 12.94
C TYR A 127 -2.10 -5.03 11.96
N ASN A 128 -2.39 -3.73 12.07
CA ASN A 128 -3.29 -3.00 11.18
C ASN A 128 -2.61 -1.75 10.63
N SER A 129 -2.71 -1.53 9.32
CA SER A 129 -2.14 -0.36 8.64
C SER A 129 -3.21 0.47 7.89
N SER A 130 -4.39 0.61 8.49
CA SER A 130 -5.54 1.32 7.88
C SER A 130 -5.62 2.80 8.25
N LEU A 131 -4.61 3.36 8.93
CA LEU A 131 -4.67 4.72 9.46
C LEU A 131 -3.85 5.70 8.63
N ASN A 132 -4.46 6.82 8.28
CA ASN A 132 -3.78 7.96 7.65
C ASN A 132 -3.89 9.18 8.57
N PRO A 133 -2.84 9.51 9.36
CA PRO A 133 -2.85 10.60 10.33
C PRO A 133 -2.62 11.98 9.68
N ALA A 134 -2.97 12.14 8.41
CA ALA A 134 -2.74 13.35 7.65
C ALA A 134 -3.64 14.52 8.09
N PHE A 135 -3.13 15.73 7.86
CA PHE A 135 -3.90 16.95 7.97
C PHE A 135 -3.87 17.68 6.63
N ILE A 136 -5.00 17.64 5.93
CA ILE A 136 -5.28 18.44 4.72
C ILE A 136 -6.66 19.08 4.94
N PRO A 137 -6.73 20.39 5.18
CA PRO A 137 -8.00 21.07 5.42
C PRO A 137 -9.04 20.74 4.34
N GLY A 138 -10.24 20.37 4.77
CA GLY A 138 -11.34 19.97 3.88
C GLY A 138 -11.30 18.52 3.37
N ARG A 139 -10.21 17.75 3.63
CA ARG A 139 -10.11 16.36 3.20
C ARG A 139 -9.71 15.39 4.32
N TYR A 140 -8.63 15.64 5.03
CA TYR A 140 -8.15 14.83 6.16
C TYR A 140 -7.97 15.70 7.40
N MET A 141 -8.67 15.41 8.48
CA MET A 141 -8.65 16.15 9.74
C MET A 141 -8.21 15.25 10.90
N ASN A 142 -7.22 14.39 10.68
CA ASN A 142 -6.88 13.28 11.58
C ASN A 142 -5.78 13.63 12.60
N LEU A 143 -5.82 14.84 13.16
CA LEU A 143 -4.80 15.31 14.12
C LEU A 143 -4.79 14.51 15.44
N ASN A 144 -5.91 13.89 15.80
CA ASN A 144 -6.01 13.07 17.02
C ASN A 144 -5.43 11.65 16.85
N THR A 145 -5.20 11.20 15.59
CA THR A 145 -4.57 9.91 15.33
C THR A 145 -3.07 10.00 15.63
N PRO A 146 -2.48 9.06 16.38
CA PRO A 146 -1.03 9.01 16.55
C PRO A 146 -0.31 8.97 15.19
N ARG A 147 0.81 9.69 15.08
CA ARG A 147 1.55 9.85 13.84
C ARG A 147 2.51 8.67 13.56
N THR A 148 2.93 8.01 14.60
CA THR A 148 3.82 6.86 14.56
C THR A 148 3.07 5.62 15.07
N TYR A 149 3.69 4.44 14.94
CA TYR A 149 3.09 3.21 15.43
C TYR A 149 2.71 3.29 16.92
N PHE A 150 1.67 2.57 17.28
CA PHE A 150 1.18 2.44 18.65
C PHE A 150 0.43 1.12 18.81
N LYS A 151 0.19 0.71 20.04
CA LYS A 151 -0.64 -0.46 20.35
C LYS A 151 -2.04 -0.02 20.74
N LYS A 152 -3.03 -0.69 20.18
CA LYS A 152 -4.44 -0.56 20.56
C LYS A 152 -5.06 -1.95 20.57
N ASP A 153 -5.70 -2.35 21.66
CA ASP A 153 -6.31 -3.67 21.85
C ASP A 153 -5.35 -4.84 21.49
N GLU A 154 -4.07 -4.69 21.86
CA GLU A 154 -2.96 -5.61 21.57
C GLU A 154 -2.57 -5.71 20.08
N ILE A 155 -3.24 -4.99 19.19
CA ILE A 155 -2.89 -4.87 17.77
C ILE A 155 -1.89 -3.72 17.59
N VAL A 156 -0.84 -3.96 16.82
CA VAL A 156 0.10 -2.91 16.42
C VAL A 156 -0.55 -2.10 15.29
N GLN A 157 -0.80 -0.82 15.55
CA GLN A 157 -1.27 0.12 14.53
C GLN A 157 -0.05 0.76 13.87
N ILE A 158 0.04 0.68 12.54
CA ILE A 158 1.14 1.25 11.75
C ILE A 158 0.56 2.27 10.77
N PRO A 159 0.37 3.53 11.18
CA PRO A 159 -0.17 4.57 10.31
C PRO A 159 0.77 4.90 9.14
N ALA A 160 0.21 5.30 8.00
CA ALA A 160 0.98 5.86 6.89
C ALA A 160 1.80 7.07 7.35
N SER A 161 3.04 7.20 6.88
CA SER A 161 3.91 8.30 7.31
C SER A 161 3.41 9.66 6.83
N VAL A 162 3.51 10.63 7.73
CA VAL A 162 3.25 12.04 7.45
C VAL A 162 4.42 12.88 7.95
N THR A 163 4.58 14.09 7.42
CA THR A 163 5.64 15.00 7.90
C THR A 163 5.45 15.33 9.39
N PRO A 164 6.53 15.48 10.16
CA PRO A 164 6.47 15.61 11.61
C PRO A 164 5.65 16.80 12.16
N THR A 165 5.64 17.91 11.46
CA THR A 165 5.07 19.17 11.98
C THR A 165 3.67 19.41 11.45
N ILE A 166 3.51 19.44 10.13
CA ILE A 166 2.24 19.84 9.50
C ILE A 166 1.40 18.65 9.07
N ARG A 167 1.87 17.43 9.32
CA ARG A 167 1.21 16.18 8.97
C ARG A 167 0.81 16.09 7.49
N PHE A 168 1.66 16.63 6.61
CA PHE A 168 1.49 16.45 5.17
C PHE A 168 1.73 14.99 4.84
N PRO A 169 0.82 14.33 4.08
CA PRO A 169 0.91 12.89 3.79
C PRO A 169 2.06 12.57 2.85
N LEU A 170 2.77 11.49 3.15
CA LEU A 170 3.89 10.97 2.35
C LEU A 170 3.51 9.63 1.71
N PHE A 171 2.41 9.59 0.99
CA PHE A 171 1.86 8.42 0.31
C PHE A 171 1.91 8.59 -1.21
N TRP A 172 1.39 7.63 -1.95
CA TRP A 172 1.41 7.56 -3.40
C TRP A 172 1.14 8.90 -4.14
N LEU A 173 0.04 9.60 -3.81
CA LEU A 173 -0.34 10.84 -4.49
C LEU A 173 0.70 11.94 -4.33
N SER A 174 1.42 11.95 -3.22
CA SER A 174 2.48 12.92 -2.95
C SER A 174 3.73 12.61 -3.75
N LEU A 175 4.19 11.36 -3.80
CA LEU A 175 5.29 10.96 -4.68
C LEU A 175 4.90 11.21 -6.14
N HIS A 176 3.67 10.88 -6.52
CA HIS A 176 3.15 11.03 -7.88
C HIS A 176 3.21 12.49 -8.39
N ASN A 177 2.93 13.48 -7.53
CA ASN A 177 2.68 14.85 -7.96
C ASN A 177 3.71 15.90 -7.53
N LEU A 178 4.44 15.68 -6.45
CA LEU A 178 5.42 16.65 -5.98
C LEU A 178 6.74 16.56 -6.78
N PRO A 179 7.52 17.65 -6.85
CA PRO A 179 8.90 17.55 -7.26
C PRO A 179 9.66 16.56 -6.37
N GLU A 180 10.35 15.58 -6.97
CA GLU A 180 11.02 14.49 -6.24
C GLU A 180 11.96 15.00 -5.14
N LYS A 181 12.73 16.06 -5.43
CA LYS A 181 13.66 16.67 -4.44
C LYS A 181 12.94 17.13 -3.17
N ILE A 182 11.71 17.66 -3.30
CA ILE A 182 10.88 18.10 -2.17
C ILE A 182 10.35 16.87 -1.40
N TYR A 183 9.82 15.89 -2.11
CA TYR A 183 9.34 14.66 -1.50
C TYR A 183 10.47 13.94 -0.75
N HIS A 184 11.63 13.75 -1.38
CA HIS A 184 12.80 13.12 -0.77
C HIS A 184 13.30 13.89 0.48
N TRP A 185 13.26 15.22 0.45
CA TRP A 185 13.60 16.03 1.62
C TRP A 185 12.63 15.79 2.79
N MET A 186 11.31 15.73 2.50
CA MET A 186 10.31 15.43 3.52
C MET A 186 10.48 14.02 4.10
N VAL A 187 10.74 13.02 3.26
CA VAL A 187 11.01 11.64 3.69
C VAL A 187 12.22 11.60 4.63
N ARG A 188 13.34 12.23 4.27
CA ARG A 188 14.54 12.30 5.14
C ARG A 188 14.25 12.95 6.49
N ARG A 189 13.45 14.03 6.51
CA ARG A 189 13.07 14.67 7.78
C ARG A 189 12.21 13.76 8.65
N THR A 190 11.31 13.03 8.04
CA THR A 190 10.43 12.07 8.73
C THR A 190 11.26 10.92 9.30
N LEU A 191 12.12 10.31 8.51
CA LEU A 191 13.05 9.27 8.94
C LEU A 191 13.93 9.70 10.13
N LYS A 192 14.51 10.91 10.06
CA LYS A 192 15.32 11.46 11.15
C LYS A 192 14.52 11.64 12.43
N LYS A 193 13.24 11.97 12.35
CA LYS A 193 12.39 12.22 13.53
C LYS A 193 11.81 10.94 14.12
N ASP A 194 11.40 10.00 13.26
CA ASP A 194 10.56 8.85 13.66
C ASP A 194 11.35 7.53 13.72
N GLY A 195 12.55 7.48 13.14
CA GLY A 195 13.37 6.28 13.08
C GLY A 195 12.95 5.29 11.98
N TYR A 196 11.76 5.45 11.41
CA TYR A 196 11.25 4.66 10.30
C TYR A 196 10.42 5.52 9.34
N PHE A 197 10.17 4.96 8.15
CA PHE A 197 9.31 5.55 7.15
C PHE A 197 8.47 4.46 6.50
N THR A 198 7.17 4.70 6.39
CA THR A 198 6.25 3.81 5.68
C THR A 198 5.45 4.58 4.64
N THR A 199 5.26 3.98 3.48
CA THR A 199 4.47 4.54 2.38
C THR A 199 3.79 3.41 1.61
N TYR A 200 2.76 3.74 0.85
CA TYR A 200 2.03 2.76 0.06
C TYR A 200 1.72 3.29 -1.34
N PHE A 201 1.58 2.37 -2.27
CA PHE A 201 1.28 2.59 -3.68
C PHE A 201 0.29 1.53 -4.17
N HIS A 202 -0.24 1.71 -5.37
CA HIS A 202 -1.17 0.79 -6.00
C HIS A 202 -0.67 0.37 -7.38
N PRO A 203 -0.98 -0.83 -7.88
CA PRO A 203 -0.56 -1.30 -9.20
C PRO A 203 -0.93 -0.36 -10.34
N TRP A 204 -2.14 0.17 -10.34
CA TRP A 204 -2.65 1.04 -11.39
C TRP A 204 -1.86 2.35 -11.57
N GLU A 205 -1.08 2.78 -10.58
CA GLU A 205 -0.18 3.92 -10.72
C GLU A 205 0.97 3.66 -11.70
N PHE A 206 1.34 2.38 -11.87
CA PHE A 206 2.42 1.92 -12.75
C PHE A 206 1.93 1.53 -14.15
N TYR A 207 0.63 1.61 -14.39
CA TYR A 207 0.00 1.45 -15.68
C TYR A 207 -0.15 2.81 -16.38
N GLU A 208 -0.03 2.87 -17.74
CA GLU A 208 -0.06 4.12 -18.51
C GLU A 208 -1.49 4.71 -18.62
N LEU A 209 -2.07 5.12 -17.49
CA LEU A 209 -3.45 5.62 -17.43
C LEU A 209 -3.74 6.81 -18.36
N LYS A 210 -2.71 7.56 -18.77
CA LYS A 210 -2.88 8.70 -19.69
C LYS A 210 -3.33 8.27 -21.10
N ASP A 211 -3.01 7.04 -21.49
CA ASP A 211 -3.32 6.48 -22.81
C ASP A 211 -4.74 5.88 -22.84
N HIS A 212 -5.44 5.90 -21.69
CA HIS A 212 -6.77 5.36 -21.46
C HIS A 212 -7.78 6.46 -21.05
N PRO A 213 -8.17 7.37 -21.99
CA PRO A 213 -9.13 8.44 -21.68
C PRO A 213 -10.51 7.90 -21.28
N GLU A 214 -10.87 6.70 -21.72
CA GLU A 214 -12.12 5.99 -21.40
C GLU A 214 -12.27 5.70 -19.90
N PHE A 215 -11.17 5.58 -19.15
CA PHE A 215 -11.20 5.40 -17.69
C PHE A 215 -11.68 6.63 -16.92
N LYS A 216 -11.76 7.79 -17.56
CA LYS A 216 -12.18 9.08 -16.98
C LYS A 216 -11.43 9.48 -15.71
N MET A 217 -10.23 8.96 -15.51
CA MET A 217 -9.43 9.25 -14.32
C MET A 217 -9.04 10.73 -14.24
N PRO A 218 -9.04 11.35 -13.03
CA PRO A 218 -8.61 12.71 -12.82
C PRO A 218 -7.19 12.98 -13.32
N PHE A 219 -6.95 14.17 -13.85
CA PHE A 219 -5.63 14.57 -14.36
C PHE A 219 -4.50 14.38 -13.34
N ILE A 220 -4.75 14.69 -12.07
CA ILE A 220 -3.76 14.54 -10.98
C ILE A 220 -3.35 13.09 -10.72
N ILE A 221 -4.19 12.13 -11.10
CA ILE A 221 -3.92 10.68 -10.99
C ILE A 221 -3.16 10.20 -12.21
N LYS A 222 -3.61 10.54 -13.43
CA LYS A 222 -3.05 9.98 -14.65
C LYS A 222 -1.78 10.65 -15.19
N ARG A 223 -1.47 11.91 -14.79
CA ARG A 223 -0.39 12.71 -15.41
C ARG A 223 1.02 12.13 -15.30
N ASN A 224 1.29 11.38 -14.25
CA ASN A 224 2.59 10.77 -13.98
C ASN A 224 2.48 9.26 -13.71
N SER A 225 1.40 8.62 -14.17
CA SER A 225 1.25 7.15 -14.12
C SER A 225 2.23 6.44 -15.08
N GLY A 226 2.30 5.13 -14.98
CA GLY A 226 3.12 4.29 -15.85
C GLY A 226 4.61 4.46 -15.61
N GLN A 227 5.37 4.57 -16.69
CA GLN A 227 6.83 4.65 -16.65
C GLN A 227 7.36 5.76 -15.72
N LYS A 228 6.70 6.91 -15.66
CA LYS A 228 7.12 8.00 -14.77
C LYS A 228 6.98 7.64 -13.30
N MET A 229 5.96 6.90 -12.93
CA MET A 229 5.79 6.45 -11.55
C MET A 229 6.80 5.37 -11.21
N ALA A 230 7.10 4.48 -12.14
CA ALA A 230 8.15 3.48 -12.01
C ALA A 230 9.53 4.13 -11.73
N GLU A 231 9.91 5.12 -12.54
CA GLU A 231 11.15 5.89 -12.34
C GLU A 231 11.20 6.59 -10.97
N ARG A 232 10.07 7.19 -10.53
CA ARG A 232 10.00 7.87 -9.22
C ARG A 232 10.15 6.91 -8.05
N LEU A 233 9.56 5.73 -8.14
CA LEU A 233 9.72 4.70 -7.12
C LEU A 233 11.17 4.20 -7.08
N ASP A 234 11.76 3.92 -8.23
CA ASP A 234 13.16 3.51 -8.34
C ASP A 234 14.11 4.56 -7.75
N HIS A 235 13.92 5.84 -8.08
CA HIS A 235 14.69 6.95 -7.52
C HIS A 235 14.52 7.08 -6.00
N LEU A 236 13.31 6.86 -5.48
CA LEU A 236 13.06 6.87 -4.04
C LEU A 236 13.83 5.74 -3.35
N ILE A 237 13.75 4.52 -3.87
CA ILE A 237 14.46 3.36 -3.33
C ILE A 237 15.98 3.61 -3.39
N GLY A 238 16.50 4.04 -4.53
CA GLY A 238 17.91 4.37 -4.71
C GLY A 238 18.41 5.43 -3.72
N MET A 239 17.64 6.50 -3.52
CA MET A 239 17.96 7.54 -2.54
C MET A 239 18.03 6.99 -1.11
N LEU A 240 17.12 6.09 -0.73
CA LEU A 240 17.09 5.50 0.60
C LEU A 240 18.21 4.47 0.81
N LYS A 241 18.53 3.66 -0.19
CA LYS A 241 19.66 2.71 -0.17
C LYS A 241 21.00 3.46 -0.04
N ASN A 242 21.19 4.54 -0.78
CA ASN A 242 22.41 5.37 -0.72
C ASN A 242 22.63 6.02 0.67
N GLN A 243 21.59 6.05 1.52
CA GLN A 243 21.68 6.51 2.90
C GLN A 243 21.78 5.34 3.90
N ASN A 244 22.03 4.12 3.42
CA ASN A 244 22.13 2.89 4.21
C ASN A 244 20.89 2.58 5.05
N HIS A 245 19.69 2.89 4.53
CA HIS A 245 18.44 2.49 5.18
C HIS A 245 18.09 1.05 4.82
N ASN A 246 17.69 0.27 5.83
CA ASN A 246 17.23 -1.10 5.64
C ASN A 246 15.76 -1.12 5.25
N PHE A 247 15.42 -1.87 4.21
CA PHE A 247 14.05 -2.18 3.82
C PHE A 247 13.64 -3.47 4.53
N ILE A 248 12.50 -3.43 5.21
CA ILE A 248 11.94 -4.55 5.96
C ILE A 248 10.44 -4.63 5.72
N THR A 249 9.88 -5.81 5.89
CA THR A 249 8.43 -6.02 5.83
C THR A 249 7.74 -5.50 7.10
N TYR A 250 6.42 -5.38 7.05
CA TYR A 250 5.66 -4.97 8.23
C TYR A 250 5.72 -6.01 9.34
N SER A 251 5.71 -7.30 9.01
CA SER A 251 5.87 -8.37 10.00
C SER A 251 7.23 -8.31 10.70
N GLU A 252 8.31 -8.12 9.95
CA GLU A 252 9.66 -7.93 10.52
C GLU A 252 9.72 -6.68 11.42
N PHE A 253 9.04 -5.60 11.03
CA PHE A 253 8.95 -4.41 11.88
C PHE A 253 8.19 -4.68 13.17
N VAL A 254 7.06 -5.41 13.10
CA VAL A 254 6.29 -5.80 14.30
C VAL A 254 7.12 -6.65 15.24
N ASP A 255 7.90 -7.59 14.72
CA ASP A 255 8.80 -8.43 15.52
C ASP A 255 9.95 -7.62 16.14
N TYR A 256 10.45 -6.62 15.44
CA TYR A 256 11.49 -5.72 15.95
C TYR A 256 11.03 -4.83 17.13
N ILE A 257 9.75 -4.41 17.15
CA ILE A 257 9.22 -3.49 18.18
C ILE A 257 8.51 -4.19 19.33
N ARG A 258 8.36 -5.51 19.28
CA ARG A 258 7.84 -6.35 20.38
C ARG A 258 8.89 -6.62 21.44
#